data_9fd3de5149f477a4eef64f2f015a0c86
#
_entry.id   9fd3de5149f477a4eef64f2f015a0c86
#
_cell.length_a   1.000
_cell.length_b   1.000
_cell.length_c   1.000
_cell.angle_alpha   90.00
_cell.angle_beta   90.00
_cell.angle_gamma   90.00
#
_symmetry.space_group_name_H-M   'P 1'
#
loop_
_entity.id
_entity.type
_entity.pdbx_description
1 polymer ?
#
loop_
_entity_poly.entity_id
_entity_poly.type
_entity_poly.pdbx_seq_one_letter_code
_entity_poly.pdbx_strand_id
1 'polypeptide(L)'
;MSKIFKISFLLFLIFSFTTFKSLSITDALIGTVGNKPLLHSDLINEMKMLLILSGKNFSQENKKELQKVALKSITGRLIKEIEIEKYKFNNFNQNDVDYEINKITEKLNIDLGTLKGSFKTNDINFSTLENRIKTELKWNGLMFNLYKNRVIVN
;
A
#
# COMPACT_ATOMS: atom_id res chain seq x y z
N MET A 1 53.98 -29.42 7.80
CA MET A 1 52.55 -28.98 7.77
C MET A 1 51.70 -30.22 7.56
N SER A 2 50.86 -30.57 8.51
CA SER A 2 50.11 -31.83 8.52
C SER A 2 49.06 -31.84 7.40
N LYS A 3 48.79 -33.03 6.82
CA LYS A 3 47.76 -33.26 5.79
C LYS A 3 46.39 -32.72 6.22
N ILE A 4 46.12 -32.74 7.52
CA ILE A 4 44.89 -32.23 8.14
C ILE A 4 44.73 -30.72 7.94
N PHE A 5 45.81 -29.95 8.05
CA PHE A 5 45.77 -28.49 7.85
C PHE A 5 45.44 -28.11 6.39
N LYS A 6 45.95 -28.87 5.44
CA LYS A 6 45.67 -28.66 4.00
C LYS A 6 44.19 -28.98 3.65
N ILE A 7 43.64 -30.03 4.27
CA ILE A 7 42.24 -30.44 4.06
C ILE A 7 41.29 -29.40 4.69
N SER A 8 41.61 -28.93 5.91
CA SER A 8 40.81 -27.86 6.58
C SER A 8 40.84 -26.54 5.80
N PHE A 9 41.98 -26.16 5.23
CA PHE A 9 42.10 -24.97 4.42
C PHE A 9 41.33 -25.08 3.08
N LEU A 10 41.32 -26.27 2.45
CA LEU A 10 40.56 -26.54 1.24
C LEU A 10 39.03 -26.50 1.50
N LEU A 11 38.56 -27.05 2.63
CA LEU A 11 37.19 -27.01 3.06
C LEU A 11 36.73 -25.57 3.34
N PHE A 12 37.55 -24.75 3.96
CA PHE A 12 37.27 -23.34 4.21
C PHE A 12 37.15 -22.53 2.91
N LEU A 13 37.98 -22.84 1.89
CA LEU A 13 37.96 -22.19 0.60
C LEU A 13 36.69 -22.52 -0.19
N ILE A 14 36.18 -23.75 -0.09
CA ILE A 14 34.93 -24.17 -0.75
C ILE A 14 33.69 -23.47 -0.11
N PHE A 15 33.72 -23.25 1.19
CA PHE A 15 32.62 -22.58 1.90
C PHE A 15 32.54 -21.08 1.63
N SER A 16 33.65 -20.46 1.18
CA SER A 16 33.71 -19.03 0.89
C SER A 16 33.09 -18.64 -0.47
N PHE A 17 32.77 -19.60 -1.34
CA PHE A 17 32.20 -19.36 -2.67
C PHE A 17 30.68 -19.47 -2.76
N THR A 18 29.95 -19.73 -1.67
CA THR A 18 28.49 -19.65 -1.66
C THR A 18 28.07 -18.18 -1.58
N THR A 19 28.30 -17.43 -2.65
CA THR A 19 27.66 -16.14 -2.83
C THR A 19 26.16 -16.39 -3.03
N PHE A 20 25.38 -16.20 -1.96
CA PHE A 20 23.93 -16.08 -2.11
C PHE A 20 23.66 -14.92 -3.05
N LYS A 21 23.26 -15.23 -4.29
CA LYS A 21 22.67 -14.24 -5.17
C LYS A 21 21.37 -13.82 -4.47
N SER A 22 21.41 -12.67 -3.80
CA SER A 22 20.20 -11.97 -3.41
C SER A 22 19.45 -11.67 -4.71
N LEU A 23 18.38 -12.42 -4.96
CA LEU A 23 17.43 -12.07 -6.00
C LEU A 23 16.73 -10.80 -5.51
N SER A 24 17.32 -9.65 -5.86
CA SER A 24 16.59 -8.39 -5.79
C SER A 24 15.43 -8.51 -6.76
N ILE A 25 14.24 -8.81 -6.23
CA ILE A 25 13.01 -8.70 -7.01
C ILE A 25 12.82 -7.20 -7.23
N THR A 26 13.28 -6.72 -8.38
CA THR A 26 13.05 -5.35 -8.82
C THR A 26 11.59 -5.27 -9.21
N ASP A 27 10.78 -4.58 -8.40
CA ASP A 27 9.37 -4.37 -8.69
C ASP A 27 9.24 -3.53 -9.98
N ALA A 28 8.39 -3.97 -10.91
CA ALA A 28 8.29 -3.33 -12.22
C ALA A 28 7.58 -1.97 -12.10
N LEU A 29 8.23 -0.93 -12.58
CA LEU A 29 7.63 0.39 -12.74
C LEU A 29 6.60 0.35 -13.88
N ILE A 30 5.35 0.69 -13.58
CA ILE A 30 4.27 0.78 -14.59
C ILE A 30 3.97 2.22 -15.00
N GLY A 31 4.42 3.21 -14.23
CA GLY A 31 4.27 4.62 -14.54
C GLY A 31 4.71 5.53 -13.42
N THR A 32 4.45 6.83 -13.58
CA THR A 32 4.68 7.84 -12.56
C THR A 32 3.49 8.79 -12.46
N VAL A 33 3.24 9.33 -11.28
CA VAL A 33 2.29 10.40 -11.04
C VAL A 33 3.07 11.56 -10.44
N GLY A 34 3.35 12.59 -11.25
CA GLY A 34 4.32 13.61 -10.87
C GLY A 34 5.70 12.98 -10.61
N ASN A 35 6.23 13.18 -9.40
CA ASN A 35 7.50 12.59 -8.94
C ASN A 35 7.36 11.24 -8.21
N LYS A 36 6.14 10.73 -8.05
CA LYS A 36 5.89 9.46 -7.35
C LYS A 36 5.84 8.29 -8.32
N PRO A 37 6.64 7.22 -8.11
CA PRO A 37 6.56 6.01 -8.92
C PRO A 37 5.27 5.25 -8.64
N LEU A 38 4.77 4.55 -9.65
CA LEU A 38 3.68 3.60 -9.55
C LEU A 38 4.22 2.24 -9.95
N LEU A 39 4.24 1.30 -9.02
CA LEU A 39 4.83 -0.02 -9.18
C LEU A 39 3.75 -1.07 -9.47
N HIS A 40 4.16 -2.19 -10.06
CA HIS A 40 3.24 -3.31 -10.32
C HIS A 40 2.67 -3.90 -9.02
N SER A 41 3.49 -3.98 -7.97
CA SER A 41 3.03 -4.41 -6.64
C SER A 41 1.96 -3.49 -6.06
N ASP A 42 2.07 -2.17 -6.28
CA ASP A 42 1.05 -1.21 -5.82
C ASP A 42 -0.30 -1.51 -6.47
N LEU A 43 -0.31 -1.77 -7.78
CA LEU A 43 -1.53 -2.13 -8.51
C LEU A 43 -2.15 -3.42 -7.99
N ILE A 44 -1.33 -4.46 -7.79
CA ILE A 44 -1.83 -5.74 -7.27
C ILE A 44 -2.37 -5.58 -5.84
N ASN A 45 -1.67 -4.86 -4.98
CA ASN A 45 -2.11 -4.62 -3.62
C ASN A 45 -3.41 -3.80 -3.56
N GLU A 46 -3.55 -2.79 -4.43
CA GLU A 46 -4.80 -2.03 -4.53
C GLU A 46 -5.96 -2.91 -5.01
N MET A 47 -5.74 -3.78 -6.01
CA MET A 47 -6.77 -4.72 -6.47
C MET A 47 -7.22 -5.65 -5.35
N LYS A 48 -6.29 -6.25 -4.62
CA LYS A 48 -6.57 -7.11 -3.46
C LYS A 48 -7.35 -6.32 -2.38
N MET A 49 -6.91 -5.12 -2.04
CA MET A 49 -7.58 -4.27 -1.06
C MET A 49 -9.01 -3.92 -1.50
N LEU A 50 -9.23 -3.58 -2.76
CA LEU A 50 -10.57 -3.30 -3.29
C LEU A 50 -11.50 -4.51 -3.18
N LEU A 51 -10.99 -5.73 -3.42
CA LEU A 51 -11.76 -6.96 -3.25
C LEU A 51 -12.13 -7.17 -1.78
N ILE A 52 -11.18 -7.05 -0.85
CA ILE A 52 -11.43 -7.17 0.59
C ILE A 52 -12.50 -6.15 1.02
N LEU A 53 -12.35 -4.88 0.66
CA LEU A 53 -13.27 -3.80 1.06
C LEU A 53 -14.64 -3.86 0.40
N SER A 54 -14.78 -4.60 -0.70
CA SER A 54 -16.07 -4.82 -1.37
C SER A 54 -16.76 -6.12 -0.95
N GLY A 55 -16.08 -6.99 -0.21
CA GLY A 55 -16.56 -8.34 0.11
C GLY A 55 -16.71 -9.24 -1.11
N LYS A 56 -16.04 -8.91 -2.24
CA LYS A 56 -16.13 -9.65 -3.50
C LYS A 56 -14.94 -10.58 -3.69
N ASN A 57 -15.18 -11.67 -4.40
CA ASN A 57 -14.13 -12.56 -4.84
C ASN A 57 -13.56 -12.12 -6.20
N PHE A 58 -12.28 -12.45 -6.41
CA PHE A 58 -11.64 -12.26 -7.71
C PHE A 58 -12.26 -13.21 -8.75
N SER A 59 -12.54 -12.69 -9.96
CA SER A 59 -12.85 -13.49 -11.12
C SER A 59 -12.06 -13.00 -12.33
N GLN A 60 -11.74 -13.91 -13.26
CA GLN A 60 -11.00 -13.55 -14.49
C GLN A 60 -11.83 -12.61 -15.39
N GLU A 61 -13.15 -12.71 -15.35
CA GLU A 61 -14.07 -11.89 -16.15
C GLU A 61 -14.00 -10.41 -15.74
N ASN A 62 -13.85 -10.13 -14.44
CA ASN A 62 -13.80 -8.75 -13.95
C ASN A 62 -12.38 -8.20 -13.76
N LYS A 63 -11.34 -8.98 -14.12
CA LYS A 63 -9.93 -8.59 -13.93
C LYS A 63 -9.58 -7.24 -14.56
N LYS A 64 -9.97 -7.03 -15.83
CA LYS A 64 -9.66 -5.77 -16.54
C LYS A 64 -10.33 -4.57 -15.90
N GLU A 65 -11.59 -4.70 -15.50
CA GLU A 65 -12.32 -3.63 -14.83
C GLU A 65 -11.72 -3.34 -13.45
N LEU A 66 -11.39 -4.38 -12.69
CA LEU A 66 -10.73 -4.24 -11.39
C LEU A 66 -9.37 -3.54 -11.51
N GLN A 67 -8.56 -3.88 -12.53
CA GLN A 67 -7.29 -3.19 -12.80
C GLN A 67 -7.50 -1.70 -13.10
N LYS A 68 -8.50 -1.38 -13.93
CA LYS A 68 -8.84 0.01 -14.27
C LYS A 68 -9.26 0.81 -13.04
N VAL A 69 -10.12 0.24 -12.20
CA VAL A 69 -10.57 0.86 -10.95
C VAL A 69 -9.40 1.04 -9.98
N ALA A 70 -8.54 0.03 -9.82
CA ALA A 70 -7.36 0.08 -8.97
C ALA A 70 -6.38 1.17 -9.45
N LEU A 71 -6.09 1.22 -10.74
CA LEU A 71 -5.22 2.24 -11.32
C LEU A 71 -5.75 3.65 -11.08
N LYS A 72 -7.05 3.88 -11.31
CA LYS A 72 -7.71 5.16 -11.02
C LYS A 72 -7.62 5.52 -9.54
N SER A 73 -7.83 4.55 -8.65
CA SER A 73 -7.76 4.73 -7.20
C SER A 73 -6.36 5.14 -6.75
N ILE A 74 -5.31 4.43 -7.18
CA ILE A 74 -3.92 4.76 -6.83
C ILE A 74 -3.55 6.13 -7.37
N THR A 75 -3.82 6.39 -8.66
CA THR A 75 -3.50 7.67 -9.29
C THR A 75 -4.15 8.84 -8.54
N GLY A 76 -5.44 8.71 -8.20
CA GLY A 76 -6.15 9.73 -7.42
C GLY A 76 -5.55 9.94 -6.04
N ARG A 77 -5.13 8.88 -5.35
CA ARG A 77 -4.45 8.96 -4.05
C ARG A 77 -3.09 9.63 -4.16
N LEU A 78 -2.27 9.24 -5.14
CA LEU A 78 -0.96 9.85 -5.34
C LEU A 78 -1.05 11.36 -5.66
N ILE A 79 -2.04 11.79 -6.45
CA ILE A 79 -2.30 13.22 -6.69
C ILE A 79 -2.62 13.93 -5.37
N LYS A 80 -3.49 13.37 -4.53
CA LYS A 80 -3.82 13.94 -3.22
C LYS A 80 -2.59 14.05 -2.33
N GLU A 81 -1.77 13.02 -2.27
CA GLU A 81 -0.53 13.00 -1.50
C GLU A 81 0.43 14.10 -1.96
N ILE A 82 0.62 14.28 -3.27
CA ILE A 82 1.49 15.33 -3.84
C ILE A 82 0.98 16.72 -3.41
N GLU A 83 -0.31 16.98 -3.51
CA GLU A 83 -0.87 18.25 -3.11
C GLU A 83 -0.80 18.47 -1.59
N ILE A 84 -1.08 17.44 -0.78
CA ILE A 84 -0.92 17.49 0.69
C ILE A 84 0.52 17.84 1.07
N GLU A 85 1.50 17.22 0.42
CA GLU A 85 2.94 17.49 0.64
C GLU A 85 3.31 18.92 0.22
N LYS A 86 2.84 19.37 -0.93
CA LYS A 86 3.07 20.74 -1.46
C LYS A 86 2.58 21.82 -0.49
N TYR A 87 1.40 21.61 0.11
CA TYR A 87 0.85 22.55 1.11
C TYR A 87 1.33 22.26 2.53
N LYS A 88 2.17 21.23 2.74
CA LYS A 88 2.68 20.79 4.05
C LYS A 88 1.54 20.55 5.08
N PHE A 89 0.39 20.07 4.59
CA PHE A 89 -0.79 19.87 5.40
C PHE A 89 -0.77 18.47 6.04
N ASN A 90 -0.51 18.41 7.36
CA ASN A 90 -0.39 17.16 8.10
C ASN A 90 -1.48 16.94 9.16
N ASN A 91 -2.49 17.81 9.21
CA ASN A 91 -3.52 17.74 10.24
C ASN A 91 -4.53 16.64 9.93
N PHE A 92 -4.72 15.70 10.86
CA PHE A 92 -5.79 14.71 10.91
C PHE A 92 -5.95 14.23 12.36
N ASN A 93 -7.11 13.65 12.68
CA ASN A 93 -7.38 13.06 13.99
C ASN A 93 -7.33 11.53 13.90
N GLN A 94 -6.62 10.87 14.81
CA GLN A 94 -6.54 9.40 14.82
C GLN A 94 -7.90 8.77 15.10
N ASN A 95 -8.75 9.38 15.93
CA ASN A 95 -10.10 8.89 16.17
C ASN A 95 -10.95 8.84 14.89
N ASP A 96 -10.73 9.76 13.95
CA ASP A 96 -11.42 9.74 12.64
C ASP A 96 -10.95 8.56 11.79
N VAL A 97 -9.67 8.18 11.89
CA VAL A 97 -9.16 6.96 11.22
C VAL A 97 -9.83 5.72 11.77
N ASP A 98 -9.90 5.61 13.09
CA ASP A 98 -10.51 4.47 13.78
C ASP A 98 -12.03 4.41 13.49
N TYR A 99 -12.69 5.56 13.43
CA TYR A 99 -14.09 5.66 13.02
C TYR A 99 -14.33 5.17 11.59
N GLU A 100 -13.51 5.58 10.63
CA GLU A 100 -13.63 5.11 9.25
C GLU A 100 -13.34 3.60 9.11
N ILE A 101 -12.40 3.05 9.89
CA ILE A 101 -12.17 1.61 9.95
C ILE A 101 -13.40 0.88 10.50
N ASN A 102 -14.01 1.39 11.58
CA ASN A 102 -15.24 0.81 12.15
C ASN A 102 -16.39 0.82 11.13
N LYS A 103 -16.58 1.89 10.39
CA LYS A 103 -17.59 1.92 9.30
C LYS A 103 -17.34 0.84 8.24
N ILE A 104 -16.09 0.55 7.92
CA ILE A 104 -15.75 -0.54 7.00
C ILE A 104 -16.14 -1.89 7.59
N THR A 105 -15.81 -2.16 8.86
CA THR A 105 -16.16 -3.42 9.52
C THR A 105 -17.66 -3.61 9.63
N GLU A 106 -18.40 -2.56 9.99
CA GLU A 106 -19.87 -2.56 10.02
C GLU A 106 -20.47 -2.86 8.63
N LYS A 107 -19.99 -2.16 7.59
CA LYS A 107 -20.45 -2.39 6.22
C LYS A 107 -20.23 -3.81 5.72
N LEU A 108 -19.11 -4.42 6.13
CA LEU A 108 -18.75 -5.80 5.76
C LEU A 108 -19.37 -6.83 6.71
N ASN A 109 -19.99 -6.39 7.81
CA ASN A 109 -20.54 -7.24 8.87
C ASN A 109 -19.49 -8.22 9.43
N ILE A 110 -18.27 -7.71 9.71
CA ILE A 110 -17.15 -8.46 10.30
C ILE A 110 -16.53 -7.64 11.45
N ASP A 111 -15.78 -8.30 12.32
CA ASP A 111 -14.98 -7.63 13.33
C ASP A 111 -13.63 -7.15 12.78
N LEU A 112 -12.93 -6.26 13.53
CA LEU A 112 -11.63 -5.73 13.15
C LEU A 112 -10.54 -6.80 13.03
N GLY A 113 -10.60 -7.85 13.87
CA GLY A 113 -9.65 -8.96 13.81
C GLY A 113 -9.76 -9.72 12.49
N THR A 114 -10.99 -9.99 12.06
CA THR A 114 -11.30 -10.63 10.79
C THR A 114 -10.85 -9.76 9.60
N LEU A 115 -11.08 -8.43 9.67
CA LEU A 115 -10.60 -7.51 8.64
C LEU A 115 -9.06 -7.54 8.54
N LYS A 116 -8.34 -7.40 9.66
CA LYS A 116 -6.87 -7.49 9.71
C LYS A 116 -6.36 -8.86 9.23
N GLY A 117 -7.05 -9.93 9.60
CA GLY A 117 -6.76 -11.29 9.11
C GLY A 117 -6.85 -11.40 7.60
N SER A 118 -7.89 -10.81 6.99
CA SER A 118 -8.07 -10.78 5.53
C SER A 118 -6.93 -10.05 4.81
N PHE A 119 -6.43 -8.94 5.36
CA PHE A 119 -5.25 -8.26 4.83
C PHE A 119 -4.01 -9.14 4.90
N LYS A 120 -3.74 -9.74 6.06
CA LYS A 120 -2.60 -10.62 6.29
C LYS A 120 -2.61 -11.85 5.37
N THR A 121 -3.75 -12.51 5.20
CA THR A 121 -3.90 -13.67 4.31
C THR A 121 -3.65 -13.33 2.84
N ASN A 122 -3.85 -12.08 2.46
CA ASN A 122 -3.59 -11.58 1.11
C ASN A 122 -2.21 -10.92 0.96
N ASP A 123 -1.31 -11.05 1.95
CA ASP A 123 0.04 -10.43 1.96
C ASP A 123 0.01 -8.91 1.80
N ILE A 124 -0.99 -8.25 2.39
CA ILE A 124 -1.09 -6.79 2.43
C ILE A 124 -0.92 -6.32 3.87
N ASN A 125 -0.07 -5.32 4.08
CA ASN A 125 0.03 -4.70 5.39
C ASN A 125 -1.23 -3.86 5.67
N PHE A 126 -1.84 -4.06 6.83
CA PHE A 126 -3.04 -3.31 7.23
C PHE A 126 -2.81 -1.79 7.29
N SER A 127 -1.57 -1.36 7.57
CA SER A 127 -1.18 0.05 7.51
C SER A 127 -1.43 0.70 6.14
N THR A 128 -1.52 -0.08 5.06
CA THR A 128 -1.89 0.43 3.72
C THR A 128 -3.29 1.02 3.72
N LEU A 129 -4.24 0.35 4.39
CA LEU A 129 -5.60 0.86 4.58
C LEU A 129 -5.60 2.11 5.47
N GLU A 130 -4.89 2.06 6.59
CA GLU A 130 -4.79 3.21 7.51
C GLU A 130 -4.20 4.43 6.81
N ASN A 131 -3.13 4.27 6.03
CA ASN A 131 -2.51 5.36 5.27
C ASN A 131 -3.44 5.92 4.20
N ARG A 132 -4.21 5.05 3.53
CA ARG A 132 -5.24 5.49 2.58
C ARG A 132 -6.28 6.37 3.27
N ILE A 133 -6.81 5.96 4.41
CA ILE A 133 -7.78 6.74 5.19
C ILE A 133 -7.16 8.07 5.64
N LYS A 134 -5.93 8.03 6.17
CA LYS A 134 -5.19 9.25 6.57
C LYS A 134 -5.02 10.23 5.40
N THR A 135 -4.72 9.73 4.20
CA THR A 135 -4.61 10.57 3.00
C THR A 135 -5.96 11.23 2.66
N GLU A 136 -7.07 10.49 2.73
CA GLU A 136 -8.40 11.05 2.49
C GLU A 136 -8.78 12.12 3.54
N LEU A 137 -8.52 11.86 4.81
CA LEU A 137 -8.80 12.82 5.90
C LEU A 137 -7.98 14.09 5.75
N LYS A 138 -6.68 13.97 5.46
CA LYS A 138 -5.79 15.11 5.20
C LYS A 138 -6.26 15.89 3.97
N TRP A 139 -6.64 15.20 2.90
CA TRP A 139 -7.14 15.83 1.69
C TRP A 139 -8.42 16.64 1.96
N ASN A 140 -9.38 16.05 2.65
CA ASN A 140 -10.62 16.72 3.01
C ASN A 140 -10.36 17.96 3.89
N GLY A 141 -9.47 17.82 4.88
CA GLY A 141 -9.05 18.94 5.72
C GLY A 141 -8.34 20.06 4.93
N LEU A 142 -7.46 19.71 3.99
CA LEU A 142 -6.80 20.64 3.10
C LEU A 142 -7.82 21.39 2.24
N MET A 143 -8.73 20.66 1.59
CA MET A 143 -9.78 21.25 0.76
C MET A 143 -10.66 22.20 1.58
N PHE A 144 -11.12 21.77 2.73
CA PHE A 144 -11.88 22.62 3.63
C PHE A 144 -11.11 23.91 3.97
N ASN A 145 -9.82 23.79 4.32
CA ASN A 145 -9.00 24.94 4.70
C ASN A 145 -8.77 25.94 3.55
N LEU A 146 -8.60 25.42 2.32
CA LEU A 146 -8.41 26.25 1.13
C LEU A 146 -9.69 26.97 0.67
N TYR A 147 -10.85 26.37 0.87
CA TYR A 147 -12.10 26.83 0.26
C TYR A 147 -13.16 27.34 1.24
N LYS A 148 -13.00 27.11 2.57
CA LYS A 148 -13.99 27.54 3.59
C LYS A 148 -14.41 29.03 3.48
N ASN A 149 -13.50 29.90 3.04
CA ASN A 149 -13.76 31.33 2.90
C ASN A 149 -14.21 31.73 1.49
N ARG A 150 -14.30 30.77 0.55
CA ARG A 150 -14.70 31.03 -0.85
C ARG A 150 -16.10 30.55 -1.17
N VAL A 151 -16.71 29.73 -0.30
CA VAL A 151 -18.08 29.26 -0.45
C VAL A 151 -18.99 30.34 0.15
N ILE A 152 -19.43 31.29 -0.68
CA ILE A 152 -20.52 32.17 -0.33
C ILE A 152 -21.80 31.37 -0.63
N VAL A 153 -22.49 30.93 0.42
CA VAL A 153 -23.81 30.34 0.29
C VAL A 153 -24.79 31.51 0.10
N ASN A 154 -25.25 31.69 -1.16
CA ASN A 154 -26.36 32.61 -1.45
C ASN A 154 -27.68 31.96 -1.05
#